data_9d2a4a29160c149c9b7afab488a95536
#
_entry.id   9d2a4a29160c149c9b7afab488a95536
#
_cell.length_a   1.000
_cell.length_b   1.000
_cell.length_c   1.000
_cell.angle_alpha   90.00
_cell.angle_beta   90.00
_cell.angle_gamma   90.00
#
_symmetry.space_group_name_H-M   'P 1'
#
loop_
_entity.id
_entity.type
_entity.pdbx_description
1 polymer ?
#
loop_
_entity_poly.entity_id
_entity_poly.type
_entity_poly.pdbx_seq_one_letter_code
_entity_poly.pdbx_strand_id
1 'polypeptide(L)'
;MFSPKVNFIGIGVQKAGTTWLSSILKEHPEIYIHPRKELHYFDKTKFTNSLYYNFLFRDAKGQKIIGEFTPSYILNKTTAKRIHKYNKKIKLLVILRDPTDRAVSQYKMEIGRKYIDKKISIMEAFKRNLFDMKKRGHYQKLINEYLEYFSRKQILFIDYDHIATSPEKVLETVYSFLNVSKIKSSSNVIKKRIRHKKDLSVEIKIAENEIKFIKDYYEKLEDFKKFFL
;
A
#
# COMPACT_ATOMS: atom_id res chain seq x y z
N MET A 1 2.05 3.94 31.70
CA MET A 1 2.19 4.76 30.48
C MET A 1 1.26 4.19 29.41
N PHE A 2 0.23 4.93 29.02
CA PHE A 2 -0.71 4.45 28.00
C PHE A 2 -0.02 4.46 26.63
N SER A 3 0.23 3.30 26.06
CA SER A 3 0.71 3.22 24.68
C SER A 3 -0.45 3.50 23.72
N PRO A 4 -0.28 4.41 22.76
CA PRO A 4 -1.36 4.85 21.90
C PRO A 4 -1.85 3.73 20.98
N LYS A 5 -3.15 3.66 20.75
CA LYS A 5 -3.77 2.66 19.87
C LYS A 5 -3.70 3.12 18.42
N VAL A 6 -3.18 2.25 17.55
CA VAL A 6 -3.16 2.50 16.09
C VAL A 6 -4.59 2.60 15.56
N ASN A 7 -4.88 3.66 14.81
CA ASN A 7 -6.21 3.94 14.29
C ASN A 7 -6.28 4.09 12.77
N PHE A 8 -5.14 4.00 12.06
CA PHE A 8 -5.14 3.80 10.62
C PHE A 8 -3.98 2.91 10.14
N ILE A 9 -4.15 2.24 9.00
CA ILE A 9 -3.11 1.43 8.35
C ILE A 9 -3.23 1.57 6.83
N GLY A 10 -2.08 1.82 6.17
CA GLY A 10 -1.93 1.68 4.72
C GLY A 10 -1.63 0.21 4.37
N ILE A 11 -2.64 -0.49 3.84
CA ILE A 11 -2.57 -1.95 3.65
C ILE A 11 -2.11 -2.39 2.26
N GLY A 12 -1.99 -1.46 1.29
CA GLY A 12 -1.61 -1.83 -0.08
C GLY A 12 -1.81 -0.73 -1.11
N VAL A 13 -1.52 -1.04 -2.37
CA VAL A 13 -0.84 -2.25 -2.82
C VAL A 13 0.65 -1.96 -3.03
N GLN A 14 1.48 -3.00 -3.02
CA GLN A 14 2.92 -2.84 -3.29
C GLN A 14 3.14 -2.27 -4.71
N LYS A 15 4.07 -1.32 -4.86
CA LYS A 15 4.41 -0.64 -6.13
C LYS A 15 3.33 0.33 -6.66
N ALA A 16 2.48 0.82 -5.74
CA ALA A 16 1.46 1.83 -6.03
C ALA A 16 1.65 3.15 -5.24
N GLY A 17 2.87 3.55 -4.92
CA GLY A 17 3.11 4.87 -4.30
C GLY A 17 2.92 4.95 -2.78
N THR A 18 2.76 3.85 -2.07
CA THR A 18 2.60 3.84 -0.60
C THR A 18 3.77 4.49 0.16
N THR A 19 4.98 4.48 -0.42
CA THR A 19 6.15 5.16 0.17
C THR A 19 6.02 6.67 0.06
N TRP A 20 5.54 7.18 -1.08
CA TRP A 20 5.25 8.59 -1.28
C TRP A 20 4.23 9.09 -0.26
N LEU A 21 3.06 8.43 -0.17
CA LEU A 21 2.01 8.84 0.75
C LEU A 21 2.47 8.78 2.21
N SER A 22 3.08 7.67 2.63
CA SER A 22 3.63 7.50 3.98
C SER A 22 4.63 8.61 4.34
N SER A 23 5.46 9.02 3.39
CA SER A 23 6.46 10.05 3.62
C SER A 23 5.87 11.44 3.80
N ILE A 24 4.81 11.77 3.06
CA ILE A 24 4.13 13.07 3.19
C ILE A 24 3.33 13.12 4.49
N LEU A 25 2.59 12.04 4.80
CA LEU A 25 1.80 12.00 6.03
C LEU A 25 2.65 12.10 7.30
N LYS A 26 3.93 11.70 7.27
CA LYS A 26 4.87 11.90 8.39
C LYS A 26 5.13 13.37 8.73
N GLU A 27 4.92 14.28 7.81
CA GLU A 27 5.15 15.72 8.02
C GLU A 27 3.92 16.43 8.59
N HIS A 28 2.79 15.72 8.67
CA HIS A 28 1.55 16.29 9.19
C HIS A 28 1.56 16.30 10.72
N PRO A 29 1.33 17.48 11.40
CA PRO A 29 1.45 17.60 12.85
C PRO A 29 0.47 16.71 13.63
N GLU A 30 -0.71 16.45 13.07
CA GLU A 30 -1.73 15.60 13.72
C GLU A 30 -1.57 14.10 13.42
N ILE A 31 -0.54 13.69 12.63
CA ILE A 31 -0.37 12.31 12.19
C ILE A 31 0.99 11.76 12.66
N TYR A 32 0.98 10.64 13.33
CA TYR A 32 2.18 9.87 13.61
C TYR A 32 2.24 8.62 12.73
N ILE A 33 3.26 8.53 11.91
CA ILE A 33 3.59 7.32 11.14
C ILE A 33 4.81 6.66 11.77
N HIS A 34 4.72 5.37 12.09
CA HIS A 34 5.86 4.63 12.62
C HIS A 34 7.11 4.80 11.73
N PRO A 35 8.29 5.14 12.29
CA PRO A 35 9.51 5.40 11.52
C PRO A 35 9.93 4.24 10.63
N ARG A 36 9.89 3.02 11.19
CA ARG A 36 10.13 1.79 10.44
C ARG A 36 8.93 1.50 9.55
N LYS A 37 9.16 1.49 8.25
CA LYS A 37 8.15 1.07 7.28
C LYS A 37 8.08 -0.45 7.20
N GLU A 38 6.85 -0.94 6.97
CA GLU A 38 6.50 -2.36 6.82
C GLU A 38 6.81 -3.16 8.10
N LEU A 39 6.00 -2.91 9.14
CA LEU A 39 6.13 -3.60 10.43
C LEU A 39 5.86 -5.10 10.33
N HIS A 40 5.01 -5.51 9.38
CA HIS A 40 4.64 -6.91 9.19
C HIS A 40 4.07 -7.59 10.45
N TYR A 41 3.43 -6.80 11.32
CA TYR A 41 2.90 -7.32 12.58
C TYR A 41 1.71 -8.27 12.36
N PHE A 42 0.79 -7.92 11.45
CA PHE A 42 -0.43 -8.71 11.24
C PHE A 42 -0.27 -9.86 10.24
N ASP A 43 0.72 -9.86 9.37
CA ASP A 43 0.91 -10.89 8.33
C ASP A 43 2.00 -11.92 8.65
N LYS A 44 3.08 -11.54 9.35
CA LYS A 44 4.23 -12.42 9.57
C LYS A 44 4.36 -12.93 11.00
N THR A 45 3.82 -12.23 12.00
CA THR A 45 4.02 -12.62 13.39
C THR A 45 2.99 -13.61 13.86
N LYS A 46 3.41 -14.57 14.66
CA LYS A 46 2.53 -15.44 15.47
C LYS A 46 1.99 -14.69 16.70
N PHE A 47 2.51 -13.50 16.98
CA PHE A 47 2.17 -12.73 18.18
C PHE A 47 0.89 -11.95 17.97
N THR A 48 -0.05 -12.16 18.87
CA THR A 48 -1.34 -11.46 18.90
C THR A 48 -1.43 -10.47 20.07
N ASN A 49 -0.30 -10.13 20.71
CA ASN A 49 -0.28 -9.23 21.84
C ASN A 49 -0.41 -7.77 21.39
N SER A 50 -1.63 -7.25 21.45
CA SER A 50 -1.93 -5.86 21.09
C SER A 50 -1.16 -4.82 21.93
N LEU A 51 -0.75 -5.16 23.15
CA LEU A 51 0.05 -4.28 24.00
C LEU A 51 1.44 -4.08 23.41
N TYR A 52 2.06 -5.16 22.92
CA TYR A 52 3.34 -5.05 22.23
C TYR A 52 3.23 -4.21 20.94
N TYR A 53 2.18 -4.43 20.14
CA TYR A 53 1.98 -3.60 18.95
C TYR A 53 1.80 -2.12 19.29
N ASN A 54 0.99 -1.81 20.29
CA ASN A 54 0.84 -0.43 20.79
C ASN A 54 2.17 0.16 21.30
N PHE A 55 2.97 -0.65 21.99
CA PHE A 55 4.28 -0.21 22.52
C PHE A 55 5.24 0.24 21.40
N LEU A 56 5.12 -0.32 20.18
CA LEU A 56 5.91 0.15 19.02
C LEU A 56 5.64 1.63 18.71
N PHE A 57 4.48 2.16 19.09
CA PHE A 57 4.06 3.54 18.84
C PHE A 57 4.18 4.46 20.04
N ARG A 58 4.96 4.06 21.08
CA ARG A 58 5.15 4.85 22.32
C ARG A 58 5.74 6.25 22.09
N ASP A 59 6.42 6.46 20.96
CA ASP A 59 7.03 7.75 20.60
C ASP A 59 6.02 8.74 19.99
N ALA A 60 4.77 8.34 19.81
CA ALA A 60 3.70 9.25 19.42
C ALA A 60 3.40 10.22 20.58
N LYS A 61 3.40 11.52 20.25
CA LYS A 61 3.27 12.62 21.23
C LYS A 61 1.88 13.25 21.19
N GLY A 62 0.81 12.41 21.27
CA GLY A 62 -0.55 12.91 21.28
C GLY A 62 -1.14 13.22 19.90
N GLN A 63 -0.53 12.77 18.81
CA GLN A 63 -1.12 12.89 17.48
C GLN A 63 -2.49 12.20 17.43
N LYS A 64 -3.45 12.86 16.78
CA LYS A 64 -4.82 12.37 16.61
C LYS A 64 -4.89 11.06 15.80
N ILE A 65 -4.01 10.93 14.81
CA ILE A 65 -3.91 9.80 13.92
C ILE A 65 -2.57 9.12 14.09
N ILE A 66 -2.60 7.81 14.32
CA ILE A 66 -1.41 6.98 14.58
C ILE A 66 -1.49 5.73 13.74
N GLY A 67 -0.45 5.47 12.95
CA GLY A 67 -0.48 4.31 12.08
C GLY A 67 0.81 3.94 11.39
N GLU A 68 0.67 3.04 10.44
CA GLU A 68 1.76 2.48 9.65
C GLU A 68 1.36 2.16 8.20
N PHE A 69 2.35 1.78 7.39
CA PHE A 69 2.16 1.27 6.04
C PHE A 69 2.87 -0.08 5.86
N THR A 70 2.09 -1.14 5.62
CA THR A 70 2.58 -2.47 5.24
C THR A 70 1.77 -2.97 4.04
N PRO A 71 2.25 -2.75 2.81
CA PRO A 71 1.47 -3.03 1.59
C PRO A 71 1.15 -4.49 1.32
N SER A 72 1.80 -5.41 2.02
CA SER A 72 1.50 -6.85 1.95
C SER A 72 0.27 -7.26 2.75
N TYR A 73 -0.24 -6.42 3.64
CA TYR A 73 -1.40 -6.77 4.46
C TYR A 73 -2.63 -7.12 3.63
N ILE A 74 -2.84 -6.45 2.50
CA ILE A 74 -3.97 -6.72 1.62
C ILE A 74 -4.02 -8.17 1.09
N LEU A 75 -2.90 -8.88 1.08
CA LEU A 75 -2.78 -10.20 0.44
C LEU A 75 -3.47 -11.34 1.17
N ASN A 76 -3.95 -11.12 2.38
CA ASN A 76 -4.38 -12.24 3.22
C ASN A 76 -5.59 -11.89 4.08
N LYS A 77 -6.68 -12.64 3.90
CA LYS A 77 -7.90 -12.55 4.70
C LYS A 77 -7.65 -12.70 6.21
N THR A 78 -6.69 -13.56 6.60
CA THR A 78 -6.32 -13.71 8.02
C THR A 78 -5.76 -12.42 8.59
N THR A 79 -5.04 -11.63 7.77
CA THR A 79 -4.54 -10.31 8.16
C THR A 79 -5.70 -9.34 8.39
N ALA A 80 -6.70 -9.31 7.51
CA ALA A 80 -7.90 -8.51 7.68
C ALA A 80 -8.61 -8.82 9.01
N LYS A 81 -8.81 -10.11 9.30
CA LYS A 81 -9.41 -10.59 10.58
C LYS A 81 -8.60 -10.12 11.79
N ARG A 82 -7.27 -10.21 11.74
CA ARG A 82 -6.38 -9.79 12.86
C ARG A 82 -6.45 -8.29 13.09
N ILE A 83 -6.41 -7.49 12.03
CA ILE A 83 -6.53 -6.02 12.11
C ILE A 83 -7.89 -5.64 12.70
N HIS A 84 -8.97 -6.27 12.24
CA HIS A 84 -10.32 -6.03 12.76
C HIS A 84 -10.45 -6.41 14.25
N LYS A 85 -9.88 -7.56 14.65
CA LYS A 85 -9.83 -7.96 16.07
C LYS A 85 -9.06 -6.96 16.93
N TYR A 86 -7.98 -6.40 16.40
CA TYR A 86 -7.18 -5.38 17.07
C TYR A 86 -7.96 -4.07 17.25
N ASN A 87 -8.57 -3.57 16.19
CA ASN A 87 -9.34 -2.33 16.23
C ASN A 87 -10.46 -2.31 15.18
N LYS A 88 -11.70 -2.54 15.62
CA LYS A 88 -12.89 -2.55 14.74
C LYS A 88 -13.17 -1.21 14.05
N LYS A 89 -12.65 -0.10 14.59
CA LYS A 89 -12.87 1.26 14.06
C LYS A 89 -11.69 1.79 13.23
N ILE A 90 -10.69 0.94 12.95
CA ILE A 90 -9.50 1.35 12.23
C ILE A 90 -9.84 1.78 10.80
N LYS A 91 -9.17 2.82 10.32
CA LYS A 91 -9.27 3.29 8.95
C LYS A 91 -8.18 2.65 8.09
N LEU A 92 -8.52 2.25 6.88
CA LEU A 92 -7.60 1.58 5.96
C LEU A 92 -7.38 2.44 4.72
N LEU A 93 -6.13 2.55 4.28
CA LEU A 93 -5.76 3.20 3.04
C LEU A 93 -5.27 2.16 2.03
N VAL A 94 -5.80 2.20 0.83
CA VAL A 94 -5.41 1.33 -0.29
C VAL A 94 -5.16 2.21 -1.51
N ILE A 95 -3.95 2.16 -2.05
CA ILE A 95 -3.63 2.78 -3.34
C ILE A 95 -3.65 1.68 -4.38
N LEU A 96 -4.48 1.81 -5.39
CA LEU A 96 -4.57 0.89 -6.52
C LEU A 96 -3.86 1.48 -7.74
N ARG A 97 -3.21 0.64 -8.51
CA ARG A 97 -2.51 0.97 -9.74
C ARG A 97 -2.91 -0.04 -10.81
N ASP A 98 -2.79 0.32 -12.08
CA ASP A 98 -2.92 -0.68 -13.15
C ASP A 98 -2.14 -1.95 -12.77
N PRO A 99 -2.79 -3.14 -12.77
CA PRO A 99 -2.17 -4.36 -12.24
C PRO A 99 -1.00 -4.85 -13.11
N THR A 100 -0.99 -4.52 -14.41
CA THR A 100 0.12 -4.83 -15.32
C THR A 100 1.33 -3.97 -15.00
N ASP A 101 1.13 -2.67 -14.89
CA ASP A 101 2.18 -1.72 -14.51
C ASP A 101 2.76 -1.99 -13.14
N ARG A 102 1.89 -2.39 -12.20
CA ARG A 102 2.31 -2.82 -10.88
C ARG A 102 3.20 -4.07 -10.97
N ALA A 103 2.81 -5.08 -11.75
CA ALA A 103 3.58 -6.32 -11.94
C ALA A 103 4.94 -6.04 -12.59
N VAL A 104 4.98 -5.21 -13.64
CA VAL A 104 6.21 -4.76 -14.30
C VAL A 104 7.13 -4.05 -13.29
N SER A 105 6.57 -3.13 -12.51
CA SER A 105 7.34 -2.40 -11.49
C SER A 105 7.87 -3.31 -10.38
N GLN A 106 7.12 -4.34 -9.99
CA GLN A 106 7.57 -5.35 -9.03
C GLN A 106 8.70 -6.20 -9.62
N TYR A 107 8.54 -6.71 -10.83
CA TYR A 107 9.57 -7.51 -11.50
C TYR A 107 10.91 -6.77 -11.57
N LYS A 108 10.91 -5.52 -12.06
CA LYS A 108 12.11 -4.67 -12.10
C LYS A 108 12.76 -4.51 -10.71
N MET A 109 11.96 -4.38 -9.68
CA MET A 109 12.44 -4.27 -8.31
C MET A 109 13.06 -5.58 -7.81
N GLU A 110 12.42 -6.73 -8.06
CA GLU A 110 12.94 -8.02 -7.58
C GLU A 110 14.22 -8.43 -8.32
N ILE A 111 14.38 -8.07 -9.59
CA ILE A 111 15.65 -8.19 -10.33
C ILE A 111 16.72 -7.28 -9.69
N GLY A 112 16.39 -6.02 -9.41
CA GLY A 112 17.32 -5.08 -8.76
C GLY A 112 17.79 -5.54 -7.38
N ARG A 113 16.93 -6.25 -6.66
CA ARG A 113 17.24 -6.90 -5.40
C ARG A 113 18.00 -8.22 -5.54
N LYS A 114 18.21 -8.70 -6.76
CA LYS A 114 18.79 -10.02 -7.06
C LYS A 114 17.98 -11.21 -6.52
N TYR A 115 16.67 -11.03 -6.34
CA TYR A 115 15.75 -12.09 -5.90
C TYR A 115 15.17 -12.88 -7.08
N ILE A 116 15.17 -12.27 -8.27
CA ILE A 116 14.87 -12.95 -9.54
C ILE A 116 16.13 -12.85 -10.39
N ASP A 117 16.54 -13.98 -10.98
CA ASP A 117 17.64 -14.01 -11.95
C ASP A 117 17.19 -13.26 -13.22
N LYS A 118 18.09 -12.45 -13.80
CA LYS A 118 17.83 -11.70 -15.05
C LYS A 118 17.50 -12.59 -16.25
N LYS A 119 17.82 -13.87 -16.19
CA LYS A 119 17.49 -14.86 -17.22
C LYS A 119 16.02 -15.29 -17.19
N ILE A 120 15.35 -15.12 -16.06
CA ILE A 120 13.92 -15.43 -15.92
C ILE A 120 13.13 -14.24 -16.47
N SER A 121 12.35 -14.46 -17.54
CA SER A 121 11.53 -13.41 -18.13
C SER A 121 10.37 -13.00 -17.20
N ILE A 122 9.79 -11.81 -17.44
CA ILE A 122 8.64 -11.38 -16.65
C ILE A 122 7.45 -12.30 -16.83
N MET A 123 7.24 -12.81 -18.05
CA MET A 123 6.15 -13.76 -18.34
C MET A 123 6.32 -15.05 -17.53
N GLU A 124 7.54 -15.59 -17.44
CA GLU A 124 7.83 -16.77 -16.64
C GLU A 124 7.64 -16.48 -15.15
N ALA A 125 8.20 -15.37 -14.63
CA ALA A 125 8.03 -14.95 -13.24
C ALA A 125 6.54 -14.79 -12.89
N PHE A 126 5.74 -14.23 -13.80
CA PHE A 126 4.31 -14.06 -13.65
C PHE A 126 3.55 -15.40 -13.64
N LYS A 127 3.84 -16.29 -14.61
CA LYS A 127 3.23 -17.64 -14.67
C LYS A 127 3.49 -18.44 -13.41
N ARG A 128 4.73 -18.40 -12.91
CA ARG A 128 5.15 -19.05 -11.65
C ARG A 128 4.66 -18.32 -10.40
N ASN A 129 4.03 -17.16 -10.55
CA ASN A 129 3.56 -16.31 -9.45
C ASN A 129 4.67 -15.97 -8.44
N LEU A 130 5.90 -15.74 -8.91
CA LEU A 130 7.03 -15.40 -8.03
C LEU A 130 6.69 -14.15 -7.22
N PHE A 131 6.99 -14.20 -5.91
CA PHE A 131 6.70 -13.11 -4.96
C PHE A 131 5.23 -12.64 -4.98
N ASP A 132 4.30 -13.57 -5.22
CA ASP A 132 2.85 -13.28 -5.37
C ASP A 132 2.53 -12.28 -6.49
N MET A 133 3.40 -12.17 -7.51
CA MET A 133 3.29 -11.15 -8.55
C MET A 133 1.90 -11.13 -9.20
N LYS A 134 1.38 -12.27 -9.58
CA LYS A 134 0.06 -12.44 -10.16
C LYS A 134 -1.05 -12.16 -9.15
N LYS A 135 -0.95 -12.76 -7.96
CA LYS A 135 -1.94 -12.63 -6.89
C LYS A 135 -2.15 -11.18 -6.46
N ARG A 136 -1.08 -10.38 -6.41
CA ARG A 136 -1.12 -8.97 -5.99
C ARG A 136 -1.96 -8.06 -6.89
N GLY A 137 -2.30 -8.48 -8.10
CA GLY A 137 -3.18 -7.75 -9.01
C GLY A 137 -4.64 -8.22 -9.00
N HIS A 138 -5.00 -9.21 -8.21
CA HIS A 138 -6.39 -9.69 -8.06
C HIS A 138 -7.17 -8.80 -7.09
N TYR A 139 -7.25 -7.51 -7.38
CA TYR A 139 -7.77 -6.50 -6.45
C TYR A 139 -9.18 -6.79 -5.96
N GLN A 140 -10.09 -7.18 -6.87
CA GLN A 140 -11.47 -7.51 -6.51
C GLN A 140 -11.53 -8.54 -5.40
N LYS A 141 -10.83 -9.65 -5.58
CA LYS A 141 -10.79 -10.73 -4.57
C LYS A 141 -10.20 -10.23 -3.26
N LEU A 142 -9.05 -9.56 -3.31
CA LEU A 142 -8.34 -9.10 -2.12
C LEU A 142 -9.16 -8.06 -1.34
N ILE A 143 -9.84 -7.16 -2.03
CA ILE A 143 -10.68 -6.13 -1.41
C ILE A 143 -11.95 -6.76 -0.82
N ASN A 144 -12.58 -7.69 -1.51
CA ASN A 144 -13.76 -8.39 -1.00
C ASN A 144 -13.47 -9.14 0.31
N GLU A 145 -12.27 -9.75 0.44
CA GLU A 145 -11.83 -10.37 1.69
C GLU A 145 -11.75 -9.37 2.87
N TYR A 146 -11.43 -8.10 2.58
CA TYR A 146 -11.42 -7.03 3.58
C TYR A 146 -12.81 -6.50 3.89
N LEU A 147 -13.68 -6.40 2.88
CA LEU A 147 -15.07 -5.96 3.04
C LEU A 147 -15.94 -6.91 3.89
N GLU A 148 -15.49 -8.15 4.10
CA GLU A 148 -16.13 -9.04 5.08
C GLU A 148 -15.95 -8.58 6.54
N TYR A 149 -14.93 -7.78 6.83
CA TYR A 149 -14.60 -7.31 8.17
C TYR A 149 -14.78 -5.81 8.35
N PHE A 150 -14.63 -5.03 7.28
CA PHE A 150 -14.64 -3.57 7.32
C PHE A 150 -15.73 -3.02 6.42
N SER A 151 -16.45 -2.01 6.89
CA SER A 151 -17.40 -1.28 6.04
C SER A 151 -16.65 -0.50 4.95
N ARG A 152 -17.31 -0.26 3.81
CA ARG A 152 -16.76 0.55 2.71
C ARG A 152 -16.29 1.93 3.18
N LYS A 153 -16.97 2.52 4.18
CA LYS A 153 -16.63 3.84 4.76
C LYS A 153 -15.32 3.83 5.56
N GLN A 154 -14.81 2.67 5.94
CA GLN A 154 -13.54 2.52 6.65
C GLN A 154 -12.35 2.34 5.73
N ILE A 155 -12.57 2.15 4.42
CA ILE A 155 -11.50 1.91 3.44
C ILE A 155 -11.52 3.03 2.42
N LEU A 156 -10.42 3.82 2.37
CA LEU A 156 -10.20 4.79 1.30
C LEU A 156 -9.40 4.13 0.18
N PHE A 157 -9.96 4.13 -1.02
CA PHE A 157 -9.26 3.72 -2.24
C PHE A 157 -8.76 4.95 -2.98
N ILE A 158 -7.48 4.93 -3.33
CA ILE A 158 -6.76 6.01 -4.00
C ILE A 158 -6.27 5.48 -5.35
N ASP A 159 -6.58 6.22 -6.42
CA ASP A 159 -6.00 5.94 -7.72
C ASP A 159 -4.55 6.41 -7.77
N TYR A 160 -3.64 5.50 -8.16
CA TYR A 160 -2.22 5.82 -8.33
C TYR A 160 -2.00 6.92 -9.36
N ASP A 161 -2.78 6.95 -10.43
CA ASP A 161 -2.61 7.93 -11.50
C ASP A 161 -2.91 9.35 -11.02
N HIS A 162 -3.80 9.50 -10.03
CA HIS A 162 -4.05 10.77 -9.39
C HIS A 162 -2.88 11.26 -8.51
N ILE A 163 -2.02 10.36 -8.04
CA ILE A 163 -0.80 10.76 -7.32
C ILE A 163 0.15 11.56 -8.24
N ALA A 164 0.19 11.22 -9.52
CA ALA A 164 1.04 11.91 -10.48
C ALA A 164 0.37 13.18 -11.04
N THR A 165 -0.94 13.16 -11.26
CA THR A 165 -1.68 14.22 -11.96
C THR A 165 -2.27 15.27 -11.02
N SER A 166 -2.67 14.90 -9.82
CA SER A 166 -3.39 15.76 -8.86
C SER A 166 -3.05 15.40 -7.40
N PRO A 167 -1.75 15.41 -7.01
CA PRO A 167 -1.31 14.96 -5.70
C PRO A 167 -1.93 15.74 -4.54
N GLU A 168 -2.20 17.05 -4.72
CA GLU A 168 -2.85 17.89 -3.71
C GLU A 168 -4.28 17.42 -3.43
N LYS A 169 -5.06 17.08 -4.45
CA LYS A 169 -6.42 16.53 -4.29
C LYS A 169 -6.39 15.18 -3.57
N VAL A 170 -5.40 14.34 -3.89
CA VAL A 170 -5.20 13.07 -3.17
C VAL A 170 -4.96 13.32 -1.69
N LEU A 171 -4.10 14.27 -1.34
CA LEU A 171 -3.81 14.61 0.05
C LEU A 171 -5.03 15.19 0.77
N GLU A 172 -5.77 16.10 0.15
CA GLU A 172 -7.02 16.63 0.71
C GLU A 172 -8.04 15.53 1.01
N THR A 173 -8.18 14.56 0.10
CA THR A 173 -9.05 13.40 0.28
C THR A 173 -8.59 12.55 1.46
N VAL A 174 -7.29 12.29 1.57
CA VAL A 174 -6.70 11.53 2.68
C VAL A 174 -6.89 12.26 4.01
N TYR A 175 -6.64 13.57 4.07
CA TYR A 175 -6.83 14.37 5.29
C TYR A 175 -8.29 14.37 5.74
N SER A 176 -9.23 14.56 4.79
CA SER A 176 -10.66 14.48 5.09
C SER A 176 -11.06 13.09 5.60
N PHE A 177 -10.60 12.05 4.95
CA PHE A 177 -10.86 10.67 5.37
C PHE A 177 -10.30 10.39 6.77
N LEU A 178 -9.08 10.83 7.07
CA LEU A 178 -8.45 10.66 8.37
C LEU A 178 -9.04 11.60 9.44
N ASN A 179 -9.82 12.62 9.02
CA ASN A 179 -10.40 13.65 9.88
C ASN A 179 -9.31 14.46 10.60
N VAL A 180 -8.35 14.94 9.83
CA VAL A 180 -7.29 15.88 10.27
C VAL A 180 -7.38 17.18 9.50
N SER A 181 -6.72 18.22 9.99
CA SER A 181 -6.66 19.53 9.36
C SER A 181 -6.05 19.45 7.95
N LYS A 182 -6.56 20.24 7.01
CA LYS A 182 -5.90 20.36 5.70
C LYS A 182 -4.68 21.26 5.82
N ILE A 183 -3.51 20.73 5.48
CA ILE A 183 -2.28 21.51 5.40
C ILE A 183 -1.81 21.61 3.95
N LYS A 184 -1.25 22.77 3.59
CA LYS A 184 -0.56 22.92 2.30
C LYS A 184 0.81 22.26 2.39
N SER A 185 0.96 21.09 1.77
CA SER A 185 2.30 20.52 1.57
C SER A 185 3.06 21.36 0.54
N SER A 186 4.35 21.67 0.80
CA SER A 186 5.11 22.43 -0.18
C SER A 186 5.22 21.67 -1.50
N SER A 187 5.02 22.36 -2.62
CA SER A 187 5.09 21.73 -3.95
C SER A 187 6.43 21.03 -4.20
N ASN A 188 7.50 21.51 -3.57
CA ASN A 188 8.84 20.91 -3.63
C ASN A 188 8.90 19.55 -2.90
N VAL A 189 8.20 19.40 -1.79
CA VAL A 189 8.14 18.14 -1.03
C VAL A 189 7.34 17.07 -1.81
N ILE A 190 6.23 17.46 -2.38
CA ILE A 190 5.39 16.59 -3.22
C ILE A 190 6.18 16.10 -4.43
N LYS A 191 6.79 17.01 -5.20
CA LYS A 191 7.58 16.70 -6.41
C LYS A 191 8.84 15.88 -6.10
N LYS A 192 9.58 16.22 -5.04
CA LYS A 192 10.81 15.54 -4.65
C LYS A 192 10.56 14.07 -4.29
N ARG A 193 9.39 13.75 -3.74
CA ARG A 193 9.05 12.40 -3.27
C ARG A 193 8.41 11.50 -4.32
N ILE A 194 7.72 12.05 -5.30
CA ILE A 194 7.26 11.30 -6.49
C ILE A 194 8.45 10.70 -7.25
N ARG A 195 9.63 11.38 -7.23
CA ARG A 195 10.86 10.95 -7.91
C ARG A 195 11.84 10.19 -7.00
N HIS A 196 11.39 9.39 -6.05
CA HIS A 196 12.28 8.76 -5.07
C HIS A 196 13.35 7.86 -5.71
N LYS A 197 14.63 8.29 -5.62
CA LYS A 197 15.82 7.64 -6.18
C LYS A 197 16.22 6.28 -5.54
N LYS A 198 15.52 5.80 -4.53
CA LYS A 198 15.77 4.50 -3.89
C LYS A 198 14.86 3.39 -4.38
N ASP A 199 14.25 3.55 -5.55
CA ASP A 199 13.66 2.41 -6.19
C ASP A 199 14.81 1.50 -6.66
N LEU A 200 14.89 0.31 -6.09
CA LEU A 200 15.86 -0.72 -6.50
C LEU A 200 15.51 -1.28 -7.88
N SER A 201 14.47 -0.76 -8.52
CA SER A 201 14.09 -1.14 -9.87
C SER A 201 15.23 -0.81 -10.84
N VAL A 202 15.59 -1.79 -11.63
CA VAL A 202 16.60 -1.66 -12.69
C VAL A 202 15.91 -1.39 -14.02
N GLU A 203 16.60 -0.68 -14.91
CA GLU A 203 16.14 -0.55 -16.28
C GLU A 203 16.37 -1.88 -17.00
N ILE A 204 15.29 -2.55 -17.36
CA ILE A 204 15.27 -3.79 -18.13
C ILE A 204 14.31 -3.59 -19.27
N LYS A 205 14.77 -3.89 -20.47
CA LYS A 205 13.89 -3.96 -21.65
C LYS A 205 13.04 -5.23 -21.51
N ILE A 206 11.73 -5.05 -21.50
CA ILE A 206 10.74 -6.12 -21.47
C ILE A 206 10.05 -6.14 -22.83
N ALA A 207 9.89 -7.30 -23.40
CA ALA A 207 9.26 -7.43 -24.71
C ALA A 207 7.75 -7.10 -24.64
N GLU A 208 7.22 -6.44 -25.65
CA GLU A 208 5.82 -6.01 -25.69
C GLU A 208 4.83 -7.17 -25.59
N ASN A 209 5.13 -8.30 -26.21
CA ASN A 209 4.31 -9.51 -26.13
C ASN A 209 4.21 -10.06 -24.71
N GLU A 210 5.24 -9.91 -23.88
CA GLU A 210 5.22 -10.32 -22.48
C GLU A 210 4.35 -9.39 -21.63
N ILE A 211 4.41 -8.08 -21.88
CA ILE A 211 3.54 -7.09 -21.26
C ILE A 211 2.09 -7.34 -21.66
N LYS A 212 1.85 -7.56 -22.96
CA LYS A 212 0.53 -7.90 -23.48
C LYS A 212 -0.04 -9.16 -22.82
N PHE A 213 0.77 -10.21 -22.65
CA PHE A 213 0.34 -11.43 -21.96
C PHE A 213 -0.19 -11.17 -20.56
N ILE A 214 0.50 -10.30 -19.79
CA ILE A 214 0.09 -9.94 -18.42
C ILE A 214 -1.18 -9.07 -18.46
N LYS A 215 -1.26 -8.14 -19.42
CA LYS A 215 -2.41 -7.27 -19.61
C LYS A 215 -3.66 -8.09 -19.94
N ASP A 216 -3.57 -8.97 -20.95
CA ASP A 216 -4.67 -9.86 -21.37
C ASP A 216 -5.15 -10.76 -20.23
N TYR A 217 -4.23 -11.15 -19.33
CA TYR A 217 -4.59 -11.90 -18.13
C TYR A 217 -5.45 -11.07 -17.16
N TYR A 218 -5.06 -9.83 -16.88
CA TYR A 218 -5.79 -8.98 -15.91
C TYR A 218 -7.08 -8.40 -16.50
N GLU A 219 -7.16 -8.15 -17.81
CA GLU A 219 -8.38 -7.69 -18.49
C GLU A 219 -9.54 -8.68 -18.40
N LYS A 220 -9.24 -9.97 -18.19
CA LYS A 220 -10.26 -10.99 -17.93
C LYS A 220 -10.81 -10.96 -16.51
N LEU A 221 -10.19 -10.19 -15.62
CA LEU A 221 -10.67 -10.00 -14.26
C LEU A 221 -11.63 -8.82 -14.21
N GLU A 222 -12.40 -8.73 -13.13
CA GLU A 222 -13.29 -7.60 -12.93
C GLU A 222 -12.54 -6.27 -12.84
N ASP A 223 -13.15 -5.20 -13.36
CA ASP A 223 -12.59 -3.86 -13.33
C ASP A 223 -12.47 -3.35 -11.87
N PHE A 224 -11.24 -3.10 -11.46
CA PHE A 224 -10.94 -2.57 -10.14
C PHE A 224 -11.27 -1.07 -10.00
N LYS A 225 -11.46 -0.35 -11.10
CA LYS A 225 -11.79 1.10 -11.07
C LYS A 225 -13.13 1.37 -10.40
N LYS A 226 -14.01 0.40 -10.33
CA LYS A 226 -15.26 0.48 -9.58
C LYS A 226 -15.09 0.78 -8.09
N PHE A 227 -13.90 0.58 -7.53
CA PHE A 227 -13.63 0.94 -6.13
C PHE A 227 -13.40 2.43 -5.89
N PHE A 228 -13.17 3.20 -6.93
CA PHE A 228 -12.98 4.65 -6.82
C PHE A 228 -14.31 5.43 -6.82
N LEU A 229 -15.43 4.78 -7.11
CA LEU A 229 -16.77 5.36 -7.17
C LEU A 229 -17.40 5.53 -5.78
#